data_808f28e55a300e423854135aab46492e
#
_entry.id   808f28e55a300e423854135aab46492e
#
_cell.length_a   1.000
_cell.length_b   1.000
_cell.length_c   1.000
_cell.angle_alpha   90.00
_cell.angle_beta   90.00
_cell.angle_gamma   90.00
#
_symmetry.space_group_name_H-M   'P 1'
#
loop_
_entity.id
_entity.type
_entity.pdbx_description
1 polymer ?
#
loop_
_entity_poly.entity_id
_entity_poly.type
_entity_poly.pdbx_seq_one_letter_code
_entity_poly.pdbx_strand_id
1 'polypeptide(L)'
;MKKWMFALLVLLLALPAEISLAIGSKTASVQLASGKKYVSYVSFSASEPVELRPVLAQNKVGKTQELAQMAKTHKALAAINGTYFNPYDEKDLQPMGGIVINGAVQHFRGGAVAMGITAQNELIFSEGNPYSLVGTLNAGTPQEKSWSAFNVNHLPTSQAEAVLFTPTFRMATLSIAGFRFVAVSGGKVSAITKDSVVIPANGFVVAYGSQRSDIDSFHIGDTAAYRLQPSPGFEKAVHMISVGPRLVAAGKSAVDLSSFTEAKITTQKGQRSFIGMKADKTIMMGTVSNVTILELAEIAVKLGLADAMALDGGASSGLYYNGSYVTKAGRNLSNALVVVKKQQATVLAPKK
;
A
#
# COMPACT_ATOMS: atom_id res chain seq x y z
N MET A 1 -45.06 -30.62 -54.93
CA MET A 1 -43.82 -29.82 -54.86
C MET A 1 -43.83 -29.05 -53.54
N LYS A 2 -43.09 -29.53 -52.50
CA LYS A 2 -42.96 -28.85 -51.20
C LYS A 2 -41.77 -27.93 -51.22
N LYS A 3 -42.01 -26.59 -51.12
CA LYS A 3 -40.95 -25.58 -50.97
C LYS A 3 -40.48 -25.56 -49.53
N TRP A 4 -39.19 -25.86 -49.32
CA TRP A 4 -38.49 -25.69 -48.06
C TRP A 4 -37.94 -24.25 -48.01
N MET A 5 -38.49 -23.44 -47.10
CA MET A 5 -37.91 -22.14 -46.73
C MET A 5 -36.83 -22.38 -45.66
N PHE A 6 -35.56 -22.18 -46.00
CA PHE A 6 -34.47 -22.08 -44.99
C PHE A 6 -34.50 -20.69 -44.38
N ALA A 7 -34.85 -20.59 -43.10
CA ALA A 7 -34.68 -19.38 -42.31
C ALA A 7 -33.21 -19.29 -41.85
N LEU A 8 -32.47 -18.32 -42.37
CA LEU A 8 -31.13 -18.02 -41.96
C LEU A 8 -31.16 -17.24 -40.63
N LEU A 9 -30.85 -17.90 -39.50
CA LEU A 9 -30.74 -17.27 -38.21
C LEU A 9 -29.38 -16.53 -38.13
N VAL A 10 -29.40 -15.23 -38.36
CA VAL A 10 -28.21 -14.38 -38.16
C VAL A 10 -28.01 -14.16 -36.66
N LEU A 11 -27.06 -14.89 -36.09
CA LEU A 11 -26.61 -14.68 -34.70
C LEU A 11 -25.74 -13.42 -34.66
N LEU A 12 -26.33 -12.27 -34.27
CA LEU A 12 -25.57 -11.06 -33.97
C LEU A 12 -24.75 -11.31 -32.71
N LEU A 13 -23.46 -11.63 -32.88
CA LEU A 13 -22.49 -11.57 -31.79
C LEU A 13 -22.31 -10.10 -31.40
N ALA A 14 -22.96 -9.68 -30.33
CA ALA A 14 -22.69 -8.39 -29.70
C ALA A 14 -21.24 -8.41 -29.18
N LEU A 15 -20.33 -7.78 -29.89
CA LEU A 15 -18.98 -7.50 -29.39
C LEU A 15 -19.15 -6.66 -28.11
N PRO A 16 -18.46 -7.03 -27.01
CA PRO A 16 -18.51 -6.20 -25.82
C PRO A 16 -17.94 -4.81 -26.17
N ALA A 17 -18.74 -3.77 -25.93
CA ALA A 17 -18.29 -2.40 -26.08
C ALA A 17 -17.03 -2.21 -25.20
N GLU A 18 -15.92 -1.85 -25.81
CA GLU A 18 -14.73 -1.48 -25.05
C GLU A 18 -15.06 -0.23 -24.23
N ILE A 19 -15.08 -0.38 -22.88
CA ILE A 19 -15.26 0.74 -21.95
C ILE A 19 -14.03 1.63 -22.09
N SER A 20 -14.19 2.81 -22.70
CA SER A 20 -13.15 3.83 -22.72
C SER A 20 -12.97 4.38 -21.31
N LEU A 21 -11.78 4.17 -20.73
CA LEU A 21 -11.45 4.67 -19.39
C LEU A 21 -11.02 6.14 -19.48
N ALA A 22 -11.64 7.01 -18.66
CA ALA A 22 -11.25 8.41 -18.56
C ALA A 22 -10.06 8.59 -17.58
N ILE A 23 -8.96 7.89 -17.87
CA ILE A 23 -7.67 8.06 -17.18
C ILE A 23 -6.68 8.72 -18.14
N GLY A 24 -5.99 9.76 -17.68
CA GLY A 24 -5.08 10.49 -18.56
C GLY A 24 -3.89 11.11 -17.84
N SER A 25 -2.78 11.27 -18.59
CA SER A 25 -1.60 12.01 -18.15
C SER A 25 -1.62 13.43 -18.70
N LYS A 26 -1.29 14.41 -17.87
CA LYS A 26 -1.24 15.85 -18.20
C LYS A 26 -0.06 16.52 -17.50
N THR A 27 0.32 17.68 -18.04
CA THR A 27 1.23 18.61 -17.38
C THR A 27 0.50 19.93 -17.14
N ALA A 28 0.49 20.40 -15.90
CA ALA A 28 -0.01 21.72 -15.52
C ALA A 28 1.16 22.63 -15.15
N SER A 29 0.98 23.94 -15.38
CA SER A 29 1.88 24.94 -14.83
C SER A 29 1.23 25.66 -13.65
N VAL A 30 1.98 25.81 -12.56
CA VAL A 30 1.53 26.48 -11.33
C VAL A 30 2.49 27.61 -11.01
N GLN A 31 1.99 28.82 -10.83
CA GLN A 31 2.78 29.97 -10.42
C GLN A 31 2.89 30.01 -8.91
N LEU A 32 4.12 29.97 -8.39
CA LEU A 32 4.48 30.20 -6.98
C LEU A 32 5.26 31.50 -6.83
N ALA A 33 5.46 31.95 -5.61
CA ALA A 33 6.37 33.06 -5.32
C ALA A 33 7.80 32.77 -5.74
N SER A 34 8.23 31.49 -5.65
CA SER A 34 9.56 31.01 -6.07
C SER A 34 9.70 30.76 -7.58
N GLY A 35 8.69 31.12 -8.37
CA GLY A 35 8.67 30.94 -9.82
C GLY A 35 7.67 29.89 -10.31
N LYS A 36 7.57 29.78 -11.63
CA LYS A 36 6.68 28.85 -12.30
C LYS A 36 7.17 27.41 -12.15
N LYS A 37 6.26 26.50 -11.79
CA LYS A 37 6.54 25.06 -11.66
C LYS A 37 5.68 24.26 -12.63
N TYR A 38 6.24 23.17 -13.14
CA TYR A 38 5.53 22.24 -14.01
C TYR A 38 5.26 20.96 -13.25
N VAL A 39 4.00 20.55 -13.21
CA VAL A 39 3.52 19.35 -12.50
C VAL A 39 3.06 18.33 -13.51
N SER A 40 3.73 17.21 -13.58
CA SER A 40 3.26 16.06 -14.37
C SER A 40 2.40 15.17 -13.51
N TYR A 41 1.21 14.83 -13.98
CA TYR A 41 0.28 14.01 -13.20
C TYR A 41 -0.58 13.10 -14.08
N VAL A 42 -1.06 12.01 -13.47
CA VAL A 42 -2.14 11.16 -13.97
C VAL A 42 -3.38 11.44 -13.14
N SER A 43 -4.53 11.54 -13.79
CA SER A 43 -5.81 11.74 -13.11
C SER A 43 -6.91 10.83 -13.66
N PHE A 44 -7.84 10.46 -12.78
CA PHE A 44 -9.03 9.65 -13.10
C PHE A 44 -10.11 9.89 -12.05
N SER A 45 -11.38 9.63 -12.40
CA SER A 45 -12.47 9.64 -11.41
C SER A 45 -12.41 8.40 -10.53
N ALA A 46 -12.73 8.53 -9.24
CA ALA A 46 -12.87 7.38 -8.34
C ALA A 46 -13.95 6.39 -8.81
N SER A 47 -14.92 6.85 -9.62
CA SER A 47 -15.98 6.02 -10.20
C SER A 47 -15.56 5.21 -11.43
N GLU A 48 -14.37 5.47 -12.00
CA GLU A 48 -13.85 4.65 -13.10
C GLU A 48 -13.77 3.17 -12.70
N PRO A 49 -13.97 2.23 -13.64
CA PRO A 49 -13.86 0.79 -13.37
C PRO A 49 -12.39 0.36 -13.23
N VAL A 50 -11.67 1.04 -12.36
CA VAL A 50 -10.28 0.77 -11.99
C VAL A 50 -10.14 0.59 -10.48
N GLU A 51 -9.07 -0.05 -10.07
CA GLU A 51 -8.66 -0.21 -8.67
C GLU A 51 -7.34 0.52 -8.45
N LEU A 52 -7.32 1.42 -7.48
CA LEU A 52 -6.10 2.04 -6.95
C LEU A 52 -5.65 1.22 -5.73
N ARG A 53 -4.43 0.70 -5.76
CA ARG A 53 -3.91 -0.11 -4.65
C ARG A 53 -2.39 -0.07 -4.53
N PRO A 54 -1.84 -0.32 -3.34
CA PRO A 54 -0.40 -0.56 -3.18
C PRO A 54 0.02 -1.89 -3.81
N VAL A 55 1.29 -1.95 -4.21
CA VAL A 55 1.97 -3.19 -4.61
C VAL A 55 3.37 -3.20 -4.02
N LEU A 56 3.89 -4.40 -3.74
CA LEU A 56 5.24 -4.62 -3.26
C LEU A 56 6.18 -4.98 -4.40
N ALA A 57 7.43 -4.54 -4.33
CA ALA A 57 8.47 -5.00 -5.23
C ALA A 57 8.60 -6.53 -5.16
N GLN A 58 8.55 -7.21 -6.31
CA GLN A 58 8.62 -8.68 -6.39
C GLN A 58 7.59 -9.42 -5.49
N ASN A 59 6.47 -8.75 -5.14
CA ASN A 59 5.46 -9.24 -4.19
C ASN A 59 6.02 -9.60 -2.81
N LYS A 60 7.12 -8.96 -2.38
CA LYS A 60 7.80 -9.21 -1.10
C LYS A 60 8.15 -7.92 -0.37
N VAL A 61 7.99 -7.93 0.93
CA VAL A 61 8.51 -6.88 1.82
C VAL A 61 10.03 -7.03 1.95
N GLY A 62 10.77 -5.95 1.79
CA GLY A 62 12.23 -5.93 1.86
C GLY A 62 12.93 -6.31 0.54
N LYS A 63 12.22 -6.20 -0.59
CA LYS A 63 12.77 -6.23 -1.95
C LYS A 63 12.60 -4.88 -2.63
N THR A 64 13.36 -4.67 -3.69
CA THR A 64 13.22 -3.49 -4.56
C THR A 64 13.07 -3.90 -6.02
N GLN A 65 12.43 -3.05 -6.81
CA GLN A 65 12.17 -3.29 -8.22
C GLN A 65 11.96 -1.95 -8.96
N GLU A 66 12.25 -1.91 -10.24
CA GLU A 66 11.97 -0.77 -11.10
C GLU A 66 10.46 -0.51 -11.19
N LEU A 67 10.01 0.76 -11.11
CA LEU A 67 8.60 1.14 -11.15
C LEU A 67 7.88 0.60 -12.40
N ALA A 68 8.51 0.71 -13.58
CA ALA A 68 7.93 0.18 -14.81
C ALA A 68 7.74 -1.34 -14.77
N GLN A 69 8.64 -2.06 -14.11
CA GLN A 69 8.51 -3.51 -13.97
C GLN A 69 7.39 -3.88 -12.99
N MET A 70 7.22 -3.14 -11.88
CA MET A 70 6.06 -3.32 -10.99
C MET A 70 4.76 -3.03 -11.75
N ALA A 71 4.69 -1.93 -12.51
CA ALA A 71 3.53 -1.59 -13.32
C ALA A 71 3.18 -2.70 -14.33
N LYS A 72 4.18 -3.23 -15.05
CA LYS A 72 4.00 -4.33 -16.02
C LYS A 72 3.52 -5.61 -15.35
N THR A 73 4.14 -6.02 -14.23
CA THR A 73 3.77 -7.22 -13.47
C THR A 73 2.29 -7.18 -13.06
N HIS A 74 1.80 -6.03 -12.67
CA HIS A 74 0.41 -5.84 -12.24
C HIS A 74 -0.54 -5.38 -13.35
N LYS A 75 -0.08 -5.29 -14.62
CA LYS A 75 -0.86 -4.81 -15.77
C LYS A 75 -1.47 -3.43 -15.51
N ALA A 76 -0.69 -2.57 -14.86
CA ALA A 76 -1.16 -1.26 -14.42
C ALA A 76 -1.26 -0.27 -15.60
N LEU A 77 -2.33 0.50 -15.61
CA LEU A 77 -2.54 1.64 -16.51
C LEU A 77 -1.67 2.83 -16.09
N ALA A 78 -1.48 2.98 -14.76
CA ALA A 78 -0.61 3.99 -14.18
C ALA A 78 0.03 3.47 -12.89
N ALA A 79 1.19 4.02 -12.54
CA ALA A 79 1.86 3.75 -11.26
C ALA A 79 2.65 4.97 -10.79
N ILE A 80 2.72 5.13 -9.47
CA ILE A 80 3.56 6.12 -8.81
C ILE A 80 4.29 5.44 -7.63
N ASN A 81 5.48 5.93 -7.29
CA ASN A 81 6.20 5.43 -6.12
C ASN A 81 5.37 5.55 -4.83
N GLY A 82 5.66 4.71 -3.85
CA GLY A 82 4.89 4.63 -2.61
C GLY A 82 5.57 5.28 -1.41
N THR A 83 5.68 4.51 -0.30
CA THR A 83 6.22 4.96 0.98
C THR A 83 7.75 4.99 0.99
N TYR A 84 8.29 5.69 2.00
CA TYR A 84 9.73 5.73 2.29
C TYR A 84 10.31 4.33 2.54
N PHE A 85 11.59 4.18 2.24
CA PHE A 85 12.40 3.02 2.61
C PHE A 85 13.87 3.46 2.66
N ASN A 86 14.75 2.64 3.24
CA ASN A 86 16.19 2.91 3.23
C ASN A 86 16.86 2.22 2.03
N PRO A 87 17.17 2.93 0.94
CA PRO A 87 17.79 2.33 -0.24
C PRO A 87 19.30 2.10 -0.09
N TYR A 88 19.92 2.56 1.00
CA TYR A 88 21.35 2.52 1.23
C TYR A 88 21.79 1.35 2.11
N ASP A 89 20.83 0.63 2.70
CA ASP A 89 21.09 -0.58 3.47
C ASP A 89 20.37 -1.78 2.81
N GLU A 90 21.14 -2.59 2.08
CA GLU A 90 20.61 -3.79 1.42
C GLU A 90 20.06 -4.83 2.41
N LYS A 91 20.44 -4.74 3.68
CA LYS A 91 19.92 -5.60 4.76
C LYS A 91 18.56 -5.10 5.26
N ASP A 92 18.22 -3.83 5.02
CA ASP A 92 16.99 -3.19 5.47
C ASP A 92 16.32 -2.36 4.35
N LEU A 93 15.87 -3.04 3.29
CA LEU A 93 15.09 -2.44 2.20
C LEU A 93 13.58 -2.40 2.52
N GLN A 94 13.22 -2.52 3.79
CA GLN A 94 11.84 -2.57 4.23
C GLN A 94 11.18 -1.19 4.11
N PRO A 95 9.85 -1.14 3.85
CA PRO A 95 9.10 0.11 3.94
C PRO A 95 9.24 0.73 5.34
N MET A 96 9.16 2.06 5.43
CA MET A 96 9.13 2.78 6.71
C MET A 96 7.70 3.09 7.18
N GLY A 97 6.69 2.83 6.37
CA GLY A 97 5.27 3.03 6.68
C GLY A 97 4.44 1.77 6.58
N GLY A 98 3.20 1.82 7.07
CA GLY A 98 2.25 0.72 6.95
C GLY A 98 1.81 0.48 5.52
N ILE A 99 1.58 -0.78 5.16
CA ILE A 99 1.00 -1.19 3.86
C ILE A 99 -0.04 -2.29 4.13
N VAL A 100 -1.29 -2.03 3.70
CA VAL A 100 -2.39 -3.00 3.73
C VAL A 100 -2.89 -3.18 2.30
N ILE A 101 -3.06 -4.43 1.87
CA ILE A 101 -3.56 -4.79 0.53
C ILE A 101 -4.71 -5.79 0.70
N ASN A 102 -5.89 -5.46 0.20
CA ASN A 102 -7.11 -6.28 0.31
C ASN A 102 -7.40 -6.71 1.77
N GLY A 103 -7.29 -5.75 2.70
CA GLY A 103 -7.50 -6.01 4.13
C GLY A 103 -6.38 -6.80 4.82
N ALA A 104 -5.41 -7.32 4.08
CA ALA A 104 -4.27 -8.05 4.64
C ALA A 104 -3.07 -7.12 4.87
N VAL A 105 -2.53 -7.13 6.10
CA VAL A 105 -1.34 -6.36 6.43
C VAL A 105 -0.12 -6.97 5.74
N GLN A 106 0.60 -6.15 4.99
CA GLN A 106 1.85 -6.55 4.35
C GLN A 106 3.05 -6.08 5.16
N HIS A 107 3.02 -4.86 5.63
CA HIS A 107 4.05 -4.26 6.45
C HIS A 107 3.41 -3.30 7.45
N PHE A 108 4.00 -3.21 8.62
CA PHE A 108 3.51 -2.34 9.67
C PHE A 108 4.65 -1.89 10.58
N ARG A 109 4.93 -0.60 10.55
CA ARG A 109 5.82 0.08 11.48
C ARG A 109 5.59 1.57 11.37
N GLY A 110 5.10 2.21 12.43
CA GLY A 110 4.98 3.67 12.47
C GLY A 110 4.22 4.26 11.27
N GLY A 111 4.41 5.53 11.03
CA GLY A 111 3.82 6.30 9.94
C GLY A 111 3.23 7.59 10.47
N ALA A 112 3.65 8.74 9.89
CA ALA A 112 3.15 10.05 10.30
C ALA A 112 1.72 10.30 9.81
N VAL A 113 1.41 9.84 8.61
CA VAL A 113 0.10 9.97 7.96
C VAL A 113 -0.23 8.65 7.28
N ALA A 114 -1.47 8.23 7.35
CA ALA A 114 -1.98 7.09 6.61
C ALA A 114 -3.08 7.53 5.63
N MET A 115 -3.06 6.93 4.44
CA MET A 115 -4.10 7.04 3.44
C MET A 115 -4.73 5.66 3.22
N GLY A 116 -6.00 5.51 3.63
CA GLY A 116 -6.86 4.40 3.29
C GLY A 116 -7.47 4.59 1.91
N ILE A 117 -7.68 3.50 1.20
CA ILE A 117 -8.34 3.47 -0.11
C ILE A 117 -9.51 2.50 0.00
N THR A 118 -10.73 2.98 -0.28
CA THR A 118 -11.92 2.14 -0.28
C THR A 118 -12.03 1.32 -1.57
N ALA A 119 -12.92 0.34 -1.60
CA ALA A 119 -13.23 -0.43 -2.82
C ALA A 119 -13.78 0.45 -3.97
N GLN A 120 -14.26 1.67 -3.66
CA GLN A 120 -14.72 2.68 -4.62
C GLN A 120 -13.61 3.70 -4.95
N ASN A 121 -12.36 3.45 -4.56
CA ASN A 121 -11.20 4.36 -4.70
C ASN A 121 -11.33 5.68 -3.93
N GLU A 122 -12.23 5.79 -2.95
CA GLU A 122 -12.23 6.97 -2.09
C GLU A 122 -10.99 6.98 -1.20
N LEU A 123 -10.38 8.16 -1.04
CA LEU A 123 -9.22 8.35 -0.20
C LEU A 123 -9.66 8.83 1.18
N ILE A 124 -9.23 8.12 2.22
CA ILE A 124 -9.48 8.45 3.63
C ILE A 124 -8.13 8.71 4.29
N PHE A 125 -8.01 9.77 5.07
CA PHE A 125 -6.74 10.14 5.70
C PHE A 125 -6.84 10.08 7.21
N SER A 126 -5.73 9.67 7.86
CA SER A 126 -5.56 9.68 9.31
C SER A 126 -4.16 10.20 9.66
N GLU A 127 -4.08 10.98 10.72
CA GLU A 127 -2.80 11.25 11.36
C GLU A 127 -2.39 10.02 12.18
N GLY A 128 -1.19 9.55 11.96
CA GLY A 128 -0.67 8.31 12.57
C GLY A 128 -1.26 7.04 11.96
N ASN A 129 -1.12 5.96 12.70
CA ASN A 129 -1.52 4.63 12.26
C ASN A 129 -2.98 4.33 12.60
N PRO A 130 -3.84 4.06 11.59
CA PRO A 130 -5.27 3.81 11.81
C PRO A 130 -5.61 2.35 12.11
N TYR A 131 -4.64 1.49 12.35
CA TYR A 131 -4.88 0.07 12.65
C TYR A 131 -4.12 -0.38 13.89
N SER A 132 -4.71 -1.31 14.64
CA SER A 132 -4.02 -2.16 15.60
C SER A 132 -4.09 -3.62 15.15
N LEU A 133 -3.04 -4.39 15.48
CA LEU A 133 -3.01 -5.83 15.25
C LEU A 133 -3.49 -6.52 16.51
N VAL A 134 -4.57 -7.29 16.39
CA VAL A 134 -5.16 -8.06 17.49
C VAL A 134 -5.00 -9.54 17.17
N GLY A 135 -4.26 -10.24 18.01
CA GLY A 135 -4.11 -11.69 17.95
C GLY A 135 -5.02 -12.39 18.96
N THR A 136 -5.48 -13.58 18.62
CA THR A 136 -6.31 -14.42 19.49
C THR A 136 -5.76 -15.84 19.52
N LEU A 137 -5.67 -16.41 20.70
CA LEU A 137 -5.41 -17.83 20.97
C LEU A 137 -6.71 -18.50 21.39
N ASN A 138 -6.97 -19.72 20.92
CA ASN A 138 -8.07 -20.57 21.33
C ASN A 138 -9.44 -19.87 21.33
N ALA A 139 -9.70 -19.07 20.28
CA ALA A 139 -10.92 -18.29 20.13
C ALA A 139 -12.18 -19.13 20.33
N GLY A 140 -13.15 -18.61 21.11
CA GLY A 140 -14.43 -19.26 21.40
C GLY A 140 -14.33 -20.39 22.42
N THR A 141 -13.21 -20.57 23.12
CA THR A 141 -13.02 -21.54 24.20
C THR A 141 -12.80 -20.86 25.55
N PRO A 142 -12.96 -21.58 26.69
CA PRO A 142 -12.62 -21.04 28.01
C PRO A 142 -11.13 -20.64 28.17
N GLN A 143 -10.26 -21.12 27.28
CA GLN A 143 -8.83 -20.81 27.23
C GLN A 143 -8.49 -19.66 26.29
N GLU A 144 -9.48 -18.90 25.82
CA GLU A 144 -9.24 -17.76 24.94
C GLU A 144 -8.33 -16.72 25.58
N LYS A 145 -7.29 -16.32 24.86
CA LYS A 145 -6.35 -15.26 25.25
C LYS A 145 -6.06 -14.35 24.07
N SER A 146 -5.76 -13.09 24.35
CA SER A 146 -5.27 -12.15 23.35
C SER A 146 -3.75 -12.13 23.32
N TRP A 147 -3.19 -11.88 22.14
CA TRP A 147 -1.78 -11.56 21.94
C TRP A 147 -1.63 -10.39 20.94
N SER A 148 -0.47 -9.75 20.93
CA SER A 148 -0.21 -8.62 20.04
C SER A 148 1.21 -8.66 19.49
N ALA A 149 1.40 -8.03 18.32
CA ALA A 149 2.69 -7.69 17.77
C ALA A 149 2.67 -6.21 17.36
N PHE A 150 3.78 -5.51 17.57
CA PHE A 150 3.89 -4.08 17.27
C PHE A 150 4.24 -3.82 15.82
N ASN A 151 4.98 -4.75 15.20
CA ASN A 151 5.46 -4.65 13.82
C ASN A 151 5.03 -5.88 13.02
N VAL A 152 4.91 -5.70 11.70
CA VAL A 152 4.64 -6.79 10.74
C VAL A 152 5.65 -6.75 9.62
N ASN A 153 6.31 -7.88 9.35
CA ASN A 153 7.32 -8.03 8.31
C ASN A 153 8.42 -6.96 8.36
N HIS A 154 8.80 -6.59 9.58
CA HIS A 154 9.87 -5.65 9.87
C HIS A 154 10.86 -6.30 10.83
N LEU A 155 12.17 -6.23 10.51
CA LEU A 155 13.19 -6.74 11.42
C LEU A 155 13.19 -5.92 12.72
N PRO A 156 13.20 -6.57 13.89
CA PRO A 156 13.18 -5.85 15.15
C PRO A 156 14.49 -5.08 15.37
N THR A 157 14.38 -3.97 16.09
CA THR A 157 15.51 -3.13 16.50
C THR A 157 15.77 -3.20 18.02
N SER A 158 14.88 -3.86 18.76
CA SER A 158 14.94 -3.98 20.22
C SER A 158 14.46 -5.35 20.67
N GLN A 159 15.03 -5.85 21.77
CA GLN A 159 14.61 -7.08 22.44
C GLN A 159 13.27 -6.95 23.19
N ALA A 160 12.70 -5.75 23.26
CA ALA A 160 11.36 -5.51 23.81
C ALA A 160 10.22 -5.68 22.76
N GLU A 161 10.59 -5.95 21.48
CA GLU A 161 9.62 -6.07 20.41
C GLU A 161 8.99 -7.46 20.28
N ALA A 162 7.74 -7.48 19.81
CA ALA A 162 7.10 -8.64 19.24
C ALA A 162 6.76 -8.33 17.77
N VAL A 163 7.17 -9.20 16.84
CA VAL A 163 7.03 -8.98 15.40
C VAL A 163 6.32 -10.15 14.74
N LEU A 164 5.30 -9.86 13.97
CA LEU A 164 4.60 -10.82 13.13
C LEU A 164 5.29 -10.92 11.76
N PHE A 165 5.68 -12.13 11.35
CA PHE A 165 6.20 -12.41 10.01
C PHE A 165 5.25 -13.28 9.21
N THR A 166 4.95 -12.86 8.00
CA THR A 166 4.06 -13.56 7.05
C THR A 166 4.85 -14.04 5.84
N PRO A 167 4.28 -14.91 4.98
CA PRO A 167 4.93 -15.36 3.75
C PRO A 167 5.32 -14.26 2.77
N THR A 168 4.80 -13.03 2.93
CA THR A 168 5.21 -11.88 2.10
C THR A 168 6.55 -11.26 2.52
N PHE A 169 7.10 -11.65 3.68
CA PHE A 169 8.44 -11.23 4.06
C PHE A 169 9.50 -11.81 3.11
N ARG A 170 10.58 -11.07 2.86
CA ARG A 170 11.63 -11.46 1.90
C ARG A 170 12.35 -12.75 2.25
N MET A 171 12.43 -13.08 3.54
CA MET A 171 13.11 -14.27 4.05
C MET A 171 12.08 -15.37 4.32
N ALA A 172 12.33 -16.58 3.83
CA ALA A 172 11.50 -17.73 4.13
C ALA A 172 11.82 -18.34 5.51
N THR A 173 13.06 -18.16 5.98
CA THR A 173 13.55 -18.65 7.28
C THR A 173 14.01 -17.46 8.11
N LEU A 174 13.61 -17.43 9.38
CA LEU A 174 14.00 -16.43 10.36
C LEU A 174 15.06 -17.01 11.29
N SER A 175 16.09 -16.21 11.56
CA SER A 175 17.08 -16.45 12.61
C SER A 175 17.49 -15.08 13.15
N ILE A 176 17.01 -14.72 14.33
CA ILE A 176 17.23 -13.40 14.95
C ILE A 176 17.76 -13.62 16.35
N ALA A 177 18.97 -13.14 16.60
CA ALA A 177 19.64 -13.33 17.90
C ALA A 177 18.82 -12.76 19.05
N GLY A 178 18.64 -13.55 20.11
CA GLY A 178 17.88 -13.15 21.30
C GLY A 178 16.35 -13.21 21.13
N PHE A 179 15.84 -13.78 20.04
CA PHE A 179 14.41 -13.96 19.83
C PHE A 179 13.97 -15.41 19.98
N ARG A 180 12.75 -15.60 20.46
CA ARG A 180 12.01 -16.88 20.46
C ARG A 180 10.87 -16.76 19.45
N PHE A 181 10.53 -17.85 18.80
CA PHE A 181 9.58 -17.88 17.69
C PHE A 181 8.42 -18.81 17.98
N VAL A 182 7.21 -18.35 17.66
CA VAL A 182 6.00 -19.15 17.58
C VAL A 182 5.61 -19.28 16.12
N ALA A 183 5.69 -20.47 15.55
CA ALA A 183 5.21 -20.75 14.20
C ALA A 183 3.77 -21.25 14.25
N VAL A 184 2.92 -20.67 13.40
CA VAL A 184 1.51 -21.03 13.24
C VAL A 184 1.31 -21.52 11.81
N SER A 185 0.86 -22.75 11.63
CA SER A 185 0.57 -23.35 10.33
C SER A 185 -0.88 -23.86 10.31
N GLY A 186 -1.64 -23.48 9.26
CA GLY A 186 -3.05 -23.86 9.17
C GLY A 186 -3.89 -23.41 10.38
N GLY A 187 -3.56 -22.27 10.99
CA GLY A 187 -4.25 -21.74 12.16
C GLY A 187 -3.90 -22.41 13.50
N LYS A 188 -2.89 -23.30 13.54
CA LYS A 188 -2.44 -23.97 14.78
C LYS A 188 -0.97 -23.69 15.07
N VAL A 189 -0.62 -23.52 16.34
CA VAL A 189 0.76 -23.43 16.81
C VAL A 189 1.46 -24.76 16.51
N SER A 190 2.42 -24.73 15.61
CA SER A 190 3.15 -25.91 15.10
C SER A 190 4.56 -26.03 15.68
N ALA A 191 5.17 -24.92 16.08
CA ALA A 191 6.47 -24.91 16.74
C ALA A 191 6.64 -23.71 17.66
N ILE A 192 7.39 -23.91 18.76
CA ILE A 192 7.91 -22.86 19.63
C ILE A 192 9.40 -23.15 19.80
N THR A 193 10.27 -22.24 19.34
CA THR A 193 11.71 -22.47 19.30
C THR A 193 12.50 -21.17 19.51
N LYS A 194 13.77 -21.31 19.92
CA LYS A 194 14.79 -20.25 19.92
C LYS A 194 15.74 -20.36 18.71
N ASP A 195 15.67 -21.45 17.99
CA ASP A 195 16.48 -21.70 16.80
C ASP A 195 15.83 -21.06 15.54
N SER A 196 16.42 -21.31 14.38
CA SER A 196 15.83 -20.85 13.14
C SER A 196 14.46 -21.48 12.88
N VAL A 197 13.54 -20.72 12.27
CA VAL A 197 12.19 -21.15 11.96
C VAL A 197 11.79 -20.77 10.55
N VAL A 198 11.12 -21.68 9.84
CA VAL A 198 10.54 -21.40 8.53
C VAL A 198 9.19 -20.73 8.70
N ILE A 199 8.92 -19.66 7.93
CA ILE A 199 7.60 -19.04 7.87
C ILE A 199 6.67 -19.96 7.10
N PRO A 200 5.61 -20.54 7.72
CA PRO A 200 4.71 -21.45 7.03
C PRO A 200 3.96 -20.76 5.89
N ALA A 201 3.88 -21.39 4.71
CA ALA A 201 3.23 -20.82 3.54
C ALA A 201 1.74 -20.47 3.75
N ASN A 202 1.06 -21.26 4.63
CA ASN A 202 -0.35 -21.07 5.02
C ASN A 202 -0.49 -20.58 6.46
N GLY A 203 0.47 -19.77 6.93
CA GLY A 203 0.47 -19.30 8.31
C GLY A 203 1.37 -18.09 8.54
N PHE A 204 1.94 -18.03 9.73
CA PHE A 204 2.78 -16.91 10.14
C PHE A 204 3.74 -17.34 11.27
N VAL A 205 4.68 -16.47 11.59
CA VAL A 205 5.56 -16.59 12.76
C VAL A 205 5.43 -15.33 13.60
N VAL A 206 5.30 -15.46 14.92
CA VAL A 206 5.49 -14.34 15.85
C VAL A 206 6.85 -14.51 16.50
N ALA A 207 7.70 -13.50 16.37
CA ALA A 207 9.01 -13.43 16.98
C ALA A 207 8.94 -12.52 18.21
N TYR A 208 9.33 -13.04 19.37
CA TYR A 208 9.36 -12.34 20.66
C TYR A 208 10.80 -12.14 21.11
N GLY A 209 11.19 -10.90 21.37
CA GLY A 209 12.50 -10.59 21.94
C GLY A 209 12.63 -11.07 23.38
N SER A 210 13.86 -11.18 23.88
CA SER A 210 14.17 -11.76 25.20
C SER A 210 13.56 -11.01 26.39
N GLN A 211 13.14 -9.76 26.21
CA GLN A 211 12.44 -8.97 27.25
C GLN A 211 10.91 -9.19 27.25
N ARG A 212 10.40 -10.15 26.43
CA ARG A 212 8.98 -10.47 26.32
C ARG A 212 8.67 -11.83 26.93
N SER A 213 7.69 -11.87 27.84
CA SER A 213 7.19 -13.09 28.49
C SER A 213 5.86 -13.59 27.91
N ASP A 214 5.18 -12.80 27.11
CA ASP A 214 3.87 -13.15 26.53
C ASP A 214 3.94 -14.36 25.56
N ILE A 215 5.12 -14.73 25.05
CA ILE A 215 5.33 -15.98 24.31
C ILE A 215 4.97 -17.22 25.16
N ASP A 216 5.10 -17.16 26.48
CA ASP A 216 4.85 -18.29 27.37
C ASP A 216 3.35 -18.66 27.49
N SER A 217 2.47 -17.81 26.91
CA SER A 217 1.04 -18.11 26.78
C SER A 217 0.71 -19.08 25.63
N PHE A 218 1.63 -19.33 24.72
CA PHE A 218 1.42 -20.20 23.56
C PHE A 218 1.83 -21.65 23.88
N HIS A 219 1.02 -22.62 23.42
CA HIS A 219 1.33 -24.04 23.51
C HIS A 219 1.17 -24.71 22.14
N ILE A 220 1.95 -25.75 21.88
CA ILE A 220 1.81 -26.55 20.66
C ILE A 220 0.37 -27.09 20.56
N GLY A 221 -0.25 -26.89 19.40
CA GLY A 221 -1.63 -27.31 19.15
C GLY A 221 -2.70 -26.25 19.40
N ASP A 222 -2.38 -25.16 20.14
CA ASP A 222 -3.28 -24.02 20.28
C ASP A 222 -3.74 -23.48 18.93
N THR A 223 -4.99 -23.06 18.81
CA THR A 223 -5.40 -22.28 17.65
C THR A 223 -4.93 -20.84 17.81
N ALA A 224 -4.37 -20.26 16.73
CA ALA A 224 -3.87 -18.91 16.74
C ALA A 224 -4.26 -18.18 15.46
N ALA A 225 -4.80 -16.97 15.63
CA ALA A 225 -5.18 -16.09 14.52
C ALA A 225 -4.83 -14.64 14.85
N TYR A 226 -4.81 -13.78 13.82
CA TYR A 226 -4.73 -12.34 14.00
C TYR A 226 -5.66 -11.61 13.03
N ARG A 227 -6.01 -10.39 13.36
CA ARG A 227 -6.77 -9.49 12.50
C ARG A 227 -6.28 -8.05 12.66
N LEU A 228 -6.50 -7.24 11.64
CA LEU A 228 -6.40 -5.80 11.76
C LEU A 228 -7.71 -5.25 12.33
N GLN A 229 -7.59 -4.42 13.37
CA GLN A 229 -8.70 -3.65 13.92
C GLN A 229 -8.54 -2.21 13.43
N PRO A 230 -9.45 -1.71 12.55
CA PRO A 230 -9.40 -0.33 12.09
C PRO A 230 -9.85 0.62 13.20
N SER A 231 -9.27 1.82 13.23
CA SER A 231 -9.80 2.95 13.99
C SER A 231 -11.07 3.50 13.33
N PRO A 232 -11.92 4.23 14.08
CA PRO A 232 -13.11 4.86 13.53
C PRO A 232 -12.82 5.69 12.27
N GLY A 233 -13.61 5.46 11.22
CA GLY A 233 -13.45 6.09 9.91
C GLY A 233 -12.60 5.31 8.90
N PHE A 234 -11.87 4.27 9.32
CA PHE A 234 -11.06 3.42 8.44
C PHE A 234 -11.68 2.05 8.12
N GLU A 235 -12.88 1.77 8.59
CA GLU A 235 -13.55 0.46 8.45
C GLU A 235 -13.82 0.09 6.98
N LYS A 236 -13.96 1.10 6.11
CA LYS A 236 -14.21 0.91 4.67
C LYS A 236 -12.93 0.82 3.84
N ALA A 237 -11.76 1.07 4.43
CA ALA A 237 -10.50 0.99 3.71
C ALA A 237 -10.11 -0.47 3.45
N VAL A 238 -9.98 -0.84 2.19
CA VAL A 238 -9.51 -2.18 1.76
C VAL A 238 -8.01 -2.18 1.50
N HIS A 239 -7.43 -1.00 1.22
CA HIS A 239 -5.99 -0.79 1.11
C HIS A 239 -5.55 0.38 1.97
N MET A 240 -4.27 0.42 2.32
CA MET A 240 -3.67 1.52 3.04
C MET A 240 -2.19 1.64 2.70
N ILE A 241 -1.71 2.88 2.68
CA ILE A 241 -0.29 3.22 2.65
C ILE A 241 -0.01 4.34 3.65
N SER A 242 1.04 4.20 4.45
CA SER A 242 1.49 5.29 5.34
C SER A 242 2.78 5.90 4.81
N VAL A 243 2.80 7.23 4.69
CA VAL A 243 3.98 7.98 4.29
C VAL A 243 3.88 9.43 4.81
N GLY A 244 3.53 10.41 4.02
CA GLY A 244 3.36 11.80 4.43
C GLY A 244 4.54 12.71 4.12
N PRO A 245 4.46 13.98 4.55
CA PRO A 245 3.38 14.54 5.39
C PRO A 245 2.06 14.70 4.63
N ARG A 246 0.98 15.00 5.39
CA ARG A 246 -0.24 15.51 4.80
C ARG A 246 0.05 16.85 4.14
N LEU A 247 -0.45 17.06 2.92
CA LEU A 247 -0.24 18.31 2.18
C LEU A 247 -1.47 19.21 2.27
N VAL A 248 -2.65 18.63 2.08
CA VAL A 248 -3.92 19.33 2.02
C VAL A 248 -4.97 18.58 2.84
N ALA A 249 -5.77 19.32 3.59
CA ALA A 249 -6.98 18.86 4.24
C ALA A 249 -8.11 19.89 4.00
N ALA A 250 -9.27 19.43 3.55
CA ALA A 250 -10.43 20.29 3.24
C ALA A 250 -10.06 21.50 2.35
N GLY A 251 -9.20 21.30 1.36
CA GLY A 251 -8.78 22.34 0.40
C GLY A 251 -7.76 23.35 0.93
N LYS A 252 -7.25 23.16 2.15
CA LYS A 252 -6.26 24.06 2.79
C LYS A 252 -4.96 23.30 3.05
N SER A 253 -3.82 24.01 3.02
CA SER A 253 -2.55 23.44 3.44
C SER A 253 -2.64 22.91 4.87
N ALA A 254 -2.19 21.67 5.07
CA ALA A 254 -2.25 20.94 6.35
C ALA A 254 -0.89 20.31 6.70
N VAL A 255 0.20 20.94 6.26
CA VAL A 255 1.55 20.40 6.46
C VAL A 255 1.94 20.51 7.92
N ASP A 256 2.16 19.36 8.55
CA ASP A 256 2.85 19.23 9.83
C ASP A 256 4.16 18.46 9.60
N LEU A 257 5.28 19.05 9.95
CA LEU A 257 6.64 18.49 9.82
C LEU A 257 7.23 18.06 11.16
N SER A 258 6.50 18.14 12.25
CA SER A 258 6.98 17.83 13.61
C SER A 258 7.53 16.41 13.75
N SER A 259 6.99 15.44 13.00
CA SER A 259 7.43 14.05 12.96
C SER A 259 8.60 13.78 12.00
N PHE A 260 9.09 14.81 11.28
CA PHE A 260 10.13 14.65 10.27
C PHE A 260 11.38 15.44 10.67
N THR A 261 12.49 14.76 10.82
CA THR A 261 13.77 15.39 11.26
C THR A 261 14.74 15.65 10.11
N GLU A 262 14.56 15.00 8.95
CA GLU A 262 15.51 15.07 7.87
C GLU A 262 15.31 16.32 7.00
N ALA A 263 16.36 17.12 6.85
CA ALA A 263 16.34 18.35 6.05
C ALA A 263 15.87 18.13 4.59
N LYS A 264 16.20 16.97 4.01
CA LYS A 264 15.73 16.59 2.66
C LYS A 264 14.21 16.51 2.56
N ILE A 265 13.49 16.29 3.67
CA ILE A 265 12.02 16.30 3.74
C ILE A 265 11.52 17.69 4.14
N THR A 266 12.09 18.28 5.20
CA THR A 266 11.54 19.44 5.88
C THR A 266 11.81 20.77 5.17
N THR A 267 13.03 20.98 4.66
CA THR A 267 13.47 22.29 4.17
C THR A 267 14.04 22.30 2.76
N GLN A 268 14.68 21.21 2.32
CA GLN A 268 15.36 21.20 1.03
C GLN A 268 14.38 21.08 -0.14
N LYS A 269 14.73 21.73 -1.25
CA LYS A 269 14.05 21.51 -2.54
C LYS A 269 14.52 20.20 -3.15
N GLY A 270 13.57 19.51 -3.79
CA GLY A 270 13.85 18.25 -4.47
C GLY A 270 12.73 17.86 -5.43
N GLN A 271 12.89 16.73 -6.07
CA GLN A 271 11.80 16.09 -6.78
C GLN A 271 10.82 15.50 -5.76
N ARG A 272 9.53 15.75 -5.97
CA ARG A 272 8.47 15.34 -5.05
C ARG A 272 7.41 14.57 -5.80
N SER A 273 6.76 13.65 -5.07
CA SER A 273 5.60 12.90 -5.52
C SER A 273 4.44 13.13 -4.56
N PHE A 274 3.24 13.11 -5.08
CA PHE A 274 2.01 13.29 -4.29
C PHE A 274 0.87 12.44 -4.84
N ILE A 275 -0.10 12.19 -4.00
CA ILE A 275 -1.43 11.70 -4.35
C ILE A 275 -2.47 12.52 -3.60
N GLY A 276 -3.60 12.78 -4.25
CA GLY A 276 -4.71 13.49 -3.63
C GLY A 276 -6.00 13.33 -4.40
N MET A 277 -7.08 13.85 -3.83
CA MET A 277 -8.43 13.78 -4.38
C MET A 277 -9.07 15.16 -4.34
N LYS A 278 -9.77 15.53 -5.42
CA LYS A 278 -10.61 16.73 -5.49
C LYS A 278 -11.98 16.49 -4.85
N ALA A 279 -12.74 17.56 -4.63
CA ALA A 279 -14.10 17.48 -4.11
C ALA A 279 -15.05 16.67 -5.03
N ASP A 280 -14.81 16.69 -6.35
CA ASP A 280 -15.55 15.94 -7.36
C ASP A 280 -15.13 14.45 -7.47
N LYS A 281 -14.31 13.98 -6.53
CA LYS A 281 -13.75 12.61 -6.48
C LYS A 281 -12.76 12.31 -7.62
N THR A 282 -12.20 13.31 -8.28
CA THR A 282 -11.07 13.14 -9.20
C THR A 282 -9.80 12.88 -8.38
N ILE A 283 -9.16 11.73 -8.59
CA ILE A 283 -7.86 11.37 -8.01
C ILE A 283 -6.76 11.89 -8.91
N MET A 284 -5.71 12.44 -8.31
CA MET A 284 -4.50 12.89 -8.99
C MET A 284 -3.27 12.29 -8.32
N MET A 285 -2.40 11.68 -9.12
CA MET A 285 -1.06 11.22 -8.73
C MET A 285 -0.04 11.99 -9.56
N GLY A 286 0.91 12.66 -8.92
CA GLY A 286 1.78 13.55 -9.68
C GLY A 286 3.18 13.68 -9.10
N THR A 287 4.06 14.24 -9.95
CA THR A 287 5.45 14.58 -9.61
C THR A 287 5.76 16.01 -10.02
N VAL A 288 6.63 16.65 -9.25
CA VAL A 288 7.14 17.99 -9.51
C VAL A 288 8.58 18.11 -9.04
N SER A 289 9.41 18.82 -9.81
CA SER A 289 10.83 18.97 -9.50
C SER A 289 11.14 20.31 -8.83
N ASN A 290 12.20 20.31 -8.02
CA ASN A 290 12.78 21.51 -7.42
C ASN A 290 11.79 22.31 -6.56
N VAL A 291 11.09 21.62 -5.66
CA VAL A 291 10.14 22.19 -4.69
C VAL A 291 10.39 21.68 -3.27
N THR A 292 10.10 22.51 -2.27
CA THR A 292 9.99 22.09 -0.88
C THR A 292 8.64 21.39 -0.63
N ILE A 293 8.45 20.79 0.55
CA ILE A 293 7.16 20.23 0.94
C ILE A 293 6.07 21.33 1.06
N LEU A 294 6.42 22.49 1.56
CA LEU A 294 5.49 23.63 1.65
C LEU A 294 5.06 24.11 0.25
N GLU A 295 6.00 24.24 -0.68
CA GLU A 295 5.70 24.55 -2.09
C GLU A 295 4.85 23.45 -2.74
N LEU A 296 5.08 22.17 -2.41
CA LEU A 296 4.25 21.05 -2.90
C LEU A 296 2.81 21.15 -2.39
N ALA A 297 2.61 21.53 -1.12
CA ALA A 297 1.28 21.75 -0.55
C ALA A 297 0.57 22.93 -1.23
N GLU A 298 1.27 24.06 -1.48
CA GLU A 298 0.72 25.17 -2.23
C GLU A 298 0.30 24.77 -3.65
N ILE A 299 1.12 23.96 -4.32
CA ILE A 299 0.81 23.38 -5.65
C ILE A 299 -0.46 22.53 -5.55
N ALA A 300 -0.56 21.63 -4.57
CA ALA A 300 -1.71 20.76 -4.41
C ALA A 300 -3.01 21.55 -4.18
N VAL A 301 -2.98 22.61 -3.38
CA VAL A 301 -4.11 23.53 -3.20
C VAL A 301 -4.48 24.22 -4.51
N LYS A 302 -3.50 24.77 -5.25
CA LYS A 302 -3.73 25.44 -6.55
C LYS A 302 -4.22 24.48 -7.64
N LEU A 303 -3.94 23.19 -7.55
CA LEU A 303 -4.53 22.16 -8.42
C LEU A 303 -5.97 21.79 -8.03
N GLY A 304 -6.49 22.35 -6.93
CA GLY A 304 -7.86 22.13 -6.45
C GLY A 304 -8.03 20.82 -5.70
N LEU A 305 -6.96 20.25 -5.11
CA LEU A 305 -7.09 19.06 -4.28
C LEU A 305 -7.78 19.42 -2.96
N ALA A 306 -8.80 18.65 -2.60
CA ALA A 306 -9.47 18.76 -1.30
C ALA A 306 -8.65 18.07 -0.21
N ASP A 307 -8.04 16.94 -0.54
CA ASP A 307 -7.17 16.18 0.35
C ASP A 307 -5.97 15.66 -0.43
N ALA A 308 -4.78 15.72 0.16
CA ALA A 308 -3.55 15.26 -0.48
C ALA A 308 -2.46 14.89 0.54
N MET A 309 -1.57 14.00 0.12
CA MET A 309 -0.43 13.51 0.88
C MET A 309 0.82 13.45 -0.01
N ALA A 310 1.98 13.77 0.55
CA ALA A 310 3.26 13.52 -0.09
C ALA A 310 3.58 12.02 -0.08
N LEU A 311 4.20 11.55 -1.13
CA LEU A 311 4.82 10.23 -1.23
C LEU A 311 6.34 10.37 -1.10
N ASP A 312 7.09 9.25 -1.14
CA ASP A 312 8.54 9.30 -1.12
C ASP A 312 9.08 10.20 -2.24
N GLY A 313 10.08 10.98 -1.92
CA GLY A 313 10.64 12.02 -2.79
C GLY A 313 12.03 11.72 -3.33
N GLY A 314 12.64 12.73 -3.92
CA GLY A 314 14.01 12.65 -4.44
C GLY A 314 14.14 11.60 -5.55
N ALA A 315 15.17 10.77 -5.49
CA ALA A 315 15.43 9.74 -6.49
C ALA A 315 14.35 8.64 -6.54
N SER A 316 13.48 8.54 -5.52
CA SER A 316 12.36 7.61 -5.53
C SER A 316 11.17 8.11 -6.34
N SER A 317 11.08 9.42 -6.62
CA SER A 317 9.96 9.99 -7.39
C SER A 317 9.88 9.42 -8.79
N GLY A 318 8.79 8.74 -9.09
CA GLY A 318 8.53 8.15 -10.38
C GLY A 318 7.05 8.11 -10.70
N LEU A 319 6.69 8.40 -11.96
CA LEU A 319 5.34 8.33 -12.47
C LEU A 319 5.35 7.59 -13.81
N TYR A 320 4.51 6.57 -13.92
CA TYR A 320 4.36 5.72 -15.09
C TYR A 320 2.92 5.77 -15.58
N TYR A 321 2.74 5.85 -16.89
CA TYR A 321 1.43 5.84 -17.51
C TYR A 321 1.48 5.18 -18.90
N ASN A 322 0.51 4.30 -19.16
CA ASN A 322 0.26 3.68 -20.47
C ASN A 322 1.54 3.17 -21.17
N GLY A 323 2.32 2.34 -20.48
CA GLY A 323 3.50 1.70 -21.06
C GLY A 323 4.80 2.50 -20.94
N SER A 324 4.77 3.77 -20.49
CA SER A 324 5.92 4.67 -20.53
C SER A 324 6.09 5.45 -19.21
N TYR A 325 7.32 5.90 -18.95
CA TYR A 325 7.57 6.85 -17.88
C TYR A 325 7.11 8.26 -18.26
N VAL A 326 6.32 8.86 -17.39
CA VAL A 326 6.08 10.31 -17.34
C VAL A 326 7.20 10.99 -16.55
N THR A 327 7.60 10.37 -15.43
CA THR A 327 8.78 10.74 -14.64
C THR A 327 9.51 9.46 -14.27
N LYS A 328 10.78 9.35 -14.64
CA LYS A 328 11.59 8.16 -14.34
C LYS A 328 12.17 8.25 -12.93
N ALA A 329 11.92 7.24 -12.10
CA ALA A 329 12.58 7.11 -10.82
C ALA A 329 14.09 6.87 -11.01
N GLY A 330 14.91 7.49 -10.17
CA GLY A 330 16.37 7.35 -10.21
C GLY A 330 16.91 6.11 -9.50
N ARG A 331 16.01 5.26 -8.98
CA ARG A 331 16.35 4.01 -8.25
C ARG A 331 15.22 2.99 -8.31
N ASN A 332 15.54 1.74 -7.93
CA ASN A 332 14.54 0.74 -7.64
C ASN A 332 13.76 1.13 -6.37
N LEU A 333 12.50 0.74 -6.29
CA LEU A 333 11.55 1.11 -5.24
C LEU A 333 11.09 -0.13 -4.48
N SER A 334 10.79 0.01 -3.18
CA SER A 334 10.29 -1.09 -2.34
C SER A 334 8.80 -1.37 -2.57
N ASN A 335 8.04 -0.35 -2.95
CA ASN A 335 6.60 -0.41 -3.18
C ASN A 335 6.14 0.75 -4.08
N ALA A 336 4.93 0.61 -4.63
CA ALA A 336 4.30 1.62 -5.47
C ALA A 336 2.78 1.62 -5.27
N LEU A 337 2.10 2.69 -5.68
CA LEU A 337 0.66 2.70 -5.92
C LEU A 337 0.43 2.46 -7.42
N VAL A 338 -0.48 1.56 -7.73
CA VAL A 338 -0.86 1.22 -9.12
C VAL A 338 -2.35 1.43 -9.35
N VAL A 339 -2.69 1.81 -10.56
CA VAL A 339 -4.07 1.85 -11.07
C VAL A 339 -4.24 0.72 -12.07
N VAL A 340 -5.09 -0.24 -11.78
CA VAL A 340 -5.36 -1.42 -12.61
C VAL A 340 -6.82 -1.47 -13.03
N LYS A 341 -7.14 -2.09 -14.15
CA LYS A 341 -8.55 -2.35 -14.52
C LYS A 341 -9.19 -3.26 -13.47
N LYS A 342 -10.39 -2.93 -12.97
CA LYS A 342 -11.17 -3.86 -12.16
C LYS A 342 -11.50 -5.09 -13.01
N GLN A 343 -11.26 -6.27 -12.45
CA GLN A 343 -11.75 -7.49 -13.08
C GLN A 343 -13.28 -7.49 -12.98
N GLN A 344 -13.96 -7.57 -14.11
CA GLN A 344 -15.41 -7.81 -14.11
C GLN A 344 -15.62 -9.18 -13.46
N ALA A 345 -16.46 -9.23 -12.43
CA ALA A 345 -16.92 -10.50 -11.91
C ALA A 345 -17.59 -11.26 -13.07
N THR A 346 -17.00 -12.36 -13.48
CA THR A 346 -17.64 -13.24 -14.47
C THR A 346 -18.91 -13.77 -13.81
N VAL A 347 -20.06 -13.20 -14.17
CA VAL A 347 -21.36 -13.75 -13.78
C VAL A 347 -21.45 -15.08 -14.52
N LEU A 348 -21.13 -16.17 -13.85
CA LEU A 348 -21.42 -17.50 -14.35
C LEU A 348 -22.94 -17.58 -14.48
N ALA A 349 -23.42 -17.66 -15.73
CA ALA A 349 -24.82 -17.92 -15.98
C ALA A 349 -25.23 -19.20 -15.23
N PRO A 350 -26.38 -19.22 -14.56
CA PRO A 350 -26.83 -20.42 -13.88
C PRO A 350 -26.90 -21.55 -14.90
N LYS A 351 -26.24 -22.67 -14.62
CA LYS A 351 -26.37 -23.90 -15.40
C LYS A 351 -27.86 -24.31 -15.29
N LYS A 352 -28.54 -24.33 -16.44
CA LYS A 352 -29.86 -24.89 -16.57
C LYS A 352 -29.82 -26.41 -16.43
#